data_bcec2bcb1b21cac8448ecaa285edc658
#
_entry.id   bcec2bcb1b21cac8448ecaa285edc658
#
_cell.length_a   1.000
_cell.length_b   1.000
_cell.length_c   1.000
_cell.angle_alpha   90.00
_cell.angle_beta   90.00
_cell.angle_gamma   90.00
#
_symmetry.space_group_name_H-M   'P 1'
#
loop_
_entity.id
_entity.type
_entity.pdbx_description
1 polymer ?
#
loop_
_entity_poly.entity_id
_entity_poly.type
_entity_poly.pdbx_seq_one_letter_code
_entity_poly.pdbx_strand_id
1 'polypeptide(L)'
;KEHGAPYELVKMVAKTGKLPVPNFSAGGIATPADASLVMQLGAEAVFVGSGIFMKDSTTFADPAEAEKRARAIVKAATHFNDPKVLLEVSEDLTGAMKGLAIAGLDEAHMLQTRGW
;
A
#
# COMPACT_ATOMS: atom_id res chain seq x y z
N LYS A 1 5.06 10.25 21.61
CA LYS A 1 6.19 10.12 22.53
C LYS A 1 6.94 8.80 22.41
N GLU A 2 6.23 7.69 22.21
CA GLU A 2 6.85 6.37 22.08
C GLU A 2 7.83 6.28 20.91
N HIS A 3 7.60 7.05 19.86
CA HIS A 3 8.44 7.08 18.67
C HIS A 3 9.46 8.21 18.67
N GLY A 4 9.57 8.96 19.77
CA GLY A 4 10.50 10.07 19.87
C GLY A 4 10.16 11.29 18.99
N ALA A 5 8.93 11.39 18.51
CA ALA A 5 8.51 12.53 17.68
C ALA A 5 8.48 13.82 18.50
N PRO A 6 8.96 14.94 17.95
CA PRO A 6 8.87 16.23 18.63
C PRO A 6 7.42 16.60 18.94
N TYR A 7 7.19 17.06 20.17
CA TYR A 7 5.85 17.40 20.64
C TYR A 7 5.14 18.45 19.77
N GLU A 8 5.86 19.46 19.31
CA GLU A 8 5.27 20.50 18.46
C GLU A 8 4.78 19.98 17.13
N LEU A 9 5.48 18.97 16.54
CA LEU A 9 5.03 18.31 15.31
C LEU A 9 3.77 17.48 15.57
N VAL A 10 3.73 16.75 16.68
CA VAL A 10 2.54 16.00 17.06
C VAL A 10 1.32 16.91 17.24
N LYS A 11 1.50 18.04 17.90
CA LYS A 11 0.44 19.05 18.06
C LYS A 11 -0.04 19.57 16.70
N MET A 12 0.90 19.88 15.81
CA MET A 12 0.57 20.36 14.46
C MET A 12 -0.28 19.35 13.69
N VAL A 13 0.12 18.08 13.69
CA VAL A 13 -0.63 17.01 13.02
C VAL A 13 -2.01 16.83 13.65
N ALA A 14 -2.11 16.86 14.97
CA ALA A 14 -3.38 16.75 15.67
C ALA A 14 -4.33 17.91 15.32
N LYS A 15 -3.79 19.12 15.13
CA LYS A 15 -4.58 20.31 14.81
C LYS A 15 -5.00 20.36 13.34
N THR A 16 -4.10 20.02 12.42
CA THR A 16 -4.33 20.18 10.98
C THR A 16 -4.80 18.91 10.29
N GLY A 17 -4.59 17.76 10.91
CA GLY A 17 -4.85 16.44 10.29
C GLY A 17 -3.87 16.09 9.19
N LYS A 18 -2.78 16.85 9.05
CA LYS A 18 -1.80 16.63 7.98
C LYS A 18 -0.38 16.74 8.49
N LEU A 19 0.52 15.97 7.89
CA LEU A 19 1.95 16.15 8.08
C LEU A 19 2.43 17.40 7.32
N PRO A 20 3.47 18.11 7.81
CA PRO A 20 4.02 19.26 7.11
C PRO A 20 4.90 18.90 5.91
N VAL A 21 4.97 17.63 5.56
CA VAL A 21 5.75 17.09 4.44
C VAL A 21 4.88 16.09 3.67
N PRO A 22 5.24 15.75 2.41
CA PRO A 22 4.50 14.74 1.67
C PRO A 22 4.41 13.41 2.42
N ASN A 23 3.24 12.79 2.38
CA ASN A 23 2.94 11.56 3.08
C ASN A 23 2.74 10.44 2.07
N PHE A 24 3.62 9.43 2.10
CA PHE A 24 3.57 8.29 1.19
C PHE A 24 3.14 7.05 1.98
N SER A 25 2.18 6.32 1.42
CA SER A 25 1.75 5.04 2.00
C SER A 25 2.61 3.91 1.45
N ALA A 26 3.06 3.04 2.35
CA ALA A 26 3.86 1.86 2.01
C ALA A 26 3.36 0.66 2.77
N GLY A 27 3.42 -0.51 2.12
CA GLY A 27 2.99 -1.77 2.73
C GLY A 27 1.50 -2.07 2.53
N GLY A 28 1.20 -3.33 2.30
CA GLY A 28 -0.18 -3.80 2.20
C GLY A 28 -0.91 -3.46 0.90
N ILE A 29 -0.25 -2.85 -0.06
CA ILE A 29 -0.87 -2.47 -1.34
C ILE A 29 -0.59 -3.56 -2.36
N ALA A 30 -1.62 -4.31 -2.74
CA ALA A 30 -1.52 -5.42 -3.69
C ALA A 30 -2.52 -5.31 -4.84
N THR A 31 -3.51 -4.44 -4.73
CA THR A 31 -4.56 -4.26 -5.74
C THR A 31 -4.77 -2.80 -6.07
N PRO A 32 -5.38 -2.49 -7.23
CA PRO A 32 -5.80 -1.13 -7.53
C PRO A 32 -6.73 -0.53 -6.47
N ALA A 33 -7.61 -1.34 -5.88
CA ALA A 33 -8.51 -0.90 -4.83
C ALA A 33 -7.75 -0.46 -3.58
N ASP A 34 -6.69 -1.18 -3.20
CA ASP A 34 -5.84 -0.79 -2.08
C ASP A 34 -5.19 0.56 -2.32
N ALA A 35 -4.63 0.77 -3.51
CA ALA A 35 -3.99 2.03 -3.88
C ALA A 35 -5.01 3.19 -3.84
N SER A 36 -6.17 2.99 -4.42
CA SER A 36 -7.25 3.97 -4.39
C SER A 36 -7.66 4.32 -2.97
N LEU A 37 -7.82 3.31 -2.11
CA LEU A 37 -8.25 3.51 -0.73
C LEU A 37 -7.28 4.40 0.04
N VAL A 38 -5.97 4.11 -0.02
CA VAL A 38 -5.00 4.91 0.74
C VAL A 38 -4.90 6.34 0.20
N MET A 39 -5.06 6.54 -1.11
CA MET A 39 -5.12 7.87 -1.69
C MET A 39 -6.36 8.63 -1.22
N GLN A 40 -7.51 7.97 -1.13
CA GLN A 40 -8.74 8.57 -0.59
C GLN A 40 -8.60 8.93 0.89
N LEU A 41 -7.80 8.17 1.65
CA LEU A 41 -7.53 8.45 3.06
C LEU A 41 -6.51 9.58 3.27
N GLY A 42 -5.95 10.13 2.20
CA GLY A 42 -5.09 11.29 2.27
C GLY A 42 -3.61 11.05 2.00
N ALA A 43 -3.22 9.85 1.58
CA ALA A 43 -1.85 9.64 1.12
C ALA A 43 -1.61 10.45 -0.15
N GLU A 44 -0.40 10.93 -0.33
CA GLU A 44 -0.02 11.74 -1.49
C GLU A 44 0.66 10.90 -2.57
N ALA A 45 1.15 9.72 -2.21
CA ALA A 45 1.70 8.74 -3.13
C ALA A 45 1.73 7.37 -2.45
N VAL A 46 2.06 6.33 -3.23
CA VAL A 46 2.17 4.97 -2.73
C VAL A 46 3.50 4.35 -3.15
N PHE A 47 4.06 3.53 -2.27
CA PHE A 47 5.17 2.63 -2.59
C PHE A 47 4.63 1.22 -2.66
N VAL A 48 4.90 0.51 -3.74
CA VAL A 48 4.42 -0.86 -3.95
C VAL A 48 5.59 -1.74 -4.36
N GLY A 49 5.78 -2.83 -3.64
CA GLY A 49 6.83 -3.80 -3.92
C GLY A 49 6.24 -5.17 -4.21
N SER A 50 6.13 -6.01 -3.20
CA SER A 50 5.65 -7.39 -3.35
C SER A 50 4.26 -7.49 -3.98
N GLY A 51 3.41 -6.50 -3.79
CA GLY A 51 2.08 -6.46 -4.41
C GLY A 51 2.10 -6.47 -5.94
N ILE A 52 3.18 -5.97 -6.54
CA ILE A 52 3.39 -5.99 -7.98
C ILE A 52 4.22 -7.20 -8.39
N PHE A 53 5.34 -7.42 -7.71
CA PHE A 53 6.39 -8.32 -8.18
C PHE A 53 6.27 -9.76 -7.67
N MET A 54 5.46 -10.02 -6.67
CA MET A 54 5.33 -11.36 -6.11
C MET A 54 3.99 -11.99 -6.47
N LYS A 55 4.04 -13.29 -6.80
CA LYS A 55 2.84 -14.09 -6.98
C LYS A 55 2.32 -14.59 -5.64
N ASP A 56 3.25 -15.02 -4.79
CA ASP A 56 2.98 -15.47 -3.42
C ASP A 56 4.19 -15.10 -2.53
N SER A 57 4.23 -15.55 -1.30
CA SER A 57 5.29 -15.18 -0.37
C SER A 57 6.70 -15.61 -0.78
N THR A 58 6.83 -16.51 -1.75
CA THR A 58 8.12 -17.11 -2.16
C THR A 58 8.40 -17.02 -3.65
N THR A 59 7.39 -16.74 -4.46
CA THR A 59 7.47 -16.82 -5.92
C THR A 59 7.25 -15.46 -6.56
N PHE A 60 8.13 -15.08 -7.49
CA PHE A 60 7.93 -13.86 -8.27
C PHE A 60 6.79 -14.03 -9.28
N ALA A 61 6.09 -12.93 -9.52
CA ALA A 61 5.09 -12.87 -10.57
C ALA A 61 5.77 -12.97 -11.96
N ASP A 62 5.04 -13.48 -12.93
CA ASP A 62 5.45 -13.39 -14.32
C ASP A 62 5.64 -11.93 -14.71
N PRO A 63 6.71 -11.56 -15.47
CA PRO A 63 6.96 -10.17 -15.85
C PRO A 63 5.77 -9.47 -16.51
N ALA A 64 5.03 -10.16 -17.38
CA ALA A 64 3.86 -9.58 -18.02
C ALA A 64 2.75 -9.28 -17.01
N GLU A 65 2.55 -10.15 -16.02
CA GLU A 65 1.57 -9.93 -14.96
C GLU A 65 1.99 -8.81 -14.02
N ALA A 66 3.29 -8.72 -13.69
CA ALA A 66 3.81 -7.64 -12.88
C ALA A 66 3.62 -6.28 -13.57
N GLU A 67 3.88 -6.19 -14.86
CA GLU A 67 3.65 -4.98 -15.64
C GLU A 67 2.18 -4.59 -15.62
N LYS A 68 1.29 -5.54 -15.82
CA LYS A 68 -0.15 -5.32 -15.80
C LYS A 68 -0.63 -4.78 -14.46
N ARG A 69 -0.16 -5.36 -13.36
CA ARG A 69 -0.45 -4.90 -12.00
C ARG A 69 0.08 -3.50 -11.76
N ALA A 70 1.31 -3.23 -12.18
CA ALA A 70 1.92 -1.92 -12.02
C ALA A 70 1.11 -0.84 -12.73
N ARG A 71 0.72 -1.08 -13.98
CA ARG A 71 -0.11 -0.14 -14.75
C ARG A 71 -1.45 0.11 -14.07
N ALA A 72 -2.10 -0.96 -13.60
CA ALA A 72 -3.39 -0.86 -12.93
C ALA A 72 -3.30 -0.06 -11.63
N ILE A 73 -2.27 -0.28 -10.83
CA ILE A 73 -2.05 0.44 -9.57
C ILE A 73 -1.75 1.91 -9.82
N VAL A 74 -0.90 2.23 -10.79
CA VAL A 74 -0.61 3.62 -11.16
C VAL A 74 -1.88 4.34 -11.60
N LYS A 75 -2.68 3.70 -12.44
CA LYS A 75 -3.94 4.28 -12.93
C LYS A 75 -4.93 4.48 -11.78
N ALA A 76 -5.03 3.53 -10.86
CA ALA A 76 -5.89 3.65 -9.69
C ALA A 76 -5.43 4.75 -8.73
N ALA A 77 -4.12 4.90 -8.52
CA ALA A 77 -3.59 5.97 -7.68
C ALA A 77 -3.81 7.35 -8.31
N THR A 78 -3.70 7.44 -9.64
CA THR A 78 -3.92 8.69 -10.38
C THR A 78 -5.40 9.10 -10.40
N HIS A 79 -6.29 8.12 -10.56
CA HIS A 79 -7.73 8.34 -10.69
C HIS A 79 -8.51 7.77 -9.50
N PHE A 80 -8.00 7.97 -8.29
CA PHE A 80 -8.53 7.31 -7.10
C PHE A 80 -9.97 7.69 -6.74
N ASN A 81 -10.50 8.77 -7.29
CA ASN A 81 -11.89 9.21 -7.09
C ASN A 81 -12.82 8.84 -8.24
N ASP A 82 -12.35 8.08 -9.23
CA ASP A 82 -13.16 7.70 -10.39
C ASP A 82 -13.53 6.21 -10.32
N PRO A 83 -14.77 5.87 -9.92
CA PRO A 83 -15.20 4.47 -9.82
C PRO A 83 -15.13 3.69 -11.12
N LYS A 84 -15.34 4.35 -12.25
CA LYS A 84 -15.27 3.68 -13.57
C LYS A 84 -13.87 3.21 -13.89
N VAL A 85 -12.89 4.07 -13.64
CA VAL A 85 -11.47 3.71 -13.84
C VAL A 85 -11.06 2.59 -12.89
N LEU A 86 -11.49 2.66 -11.63
CA LEU A 86 -11.17 1.64 -10.64
C LEU A 86 -11.74 0.27 -11.03
N LEU A 87 -12.96 0.24 -11.53
CA LEU A 87 -13.58 -0.99 -12.02
C LEU A 87 -12.82 -1.54 -13.23
N GLU A 88 -12.55 -0.70 -14.21
CA GLU A 88 -11.83 -1.05 -15.44
C GLU A 88 -10.46 -1.68 -15.16
N VAL A 89 -9.67 -1.06 -14.30
CA VAL A 89 -8.31 -1.54 -14.01
C VAL A 89 -8.29 -2.80 -13.15
N SER A 90 -9.40 -3.14 -12.52
CA SER A 90 -9.51 -4.32 -11.66
C SER A 90 -10.03 -5.56 -12.40
N GLU A 91 -10.66 -5.38 -13.57
CA GLU A 91 -11.35 -6.47 -14.27
C GLU A 91 -10.45 -7.61 -14.73
N ASP A 92 -9.28 -7.29 -15.26
CA ASP A 92 -8.40 -8.28 -15.88
C ASP A 92 -7.24 -8.74 -15.01
N LEU A 93 -7.26 -8.42 -13.72
CA LEU A 93 -6.18 -8.84 -12.84
C LEU A 93 -6.44 -10.22 -12.26
N THR A 94 -5.49 -11.13 -12.45
CA THR A 94 -5.49 -12.39 -11.72
C THR A 94 -5.16 -12.13 -10.24
N GLY A 95 -5.49 -13.07 -9.39
CA GLY A 95 -5.44 -12.89 -7.95
C GLY A 95 -4.21 -12.15 -7.43
N ALA A 96 -4.42 -11.21 -6.54
CA ALA A 96 -3.35 -10.50 -5.87
C ALA A 96 -2.66 -11.41 -4.85
N MET A 97 -1.43 -11.06 -4.48
CA MET A 97 -0.74 -11.73 -3.38
C MET A 97 -1.57 -11.56 -2.10
N LYS A 98 -1.96 -12.68 -1.50
CA LYS A 98 -2.74 -12.63 -0.26
C LYS A 98 -1.87 -12.18 0.90
N GLY A 99 -2.41 -11.30 1.72
CA GLY A 99 -1.81 -10.97 2.99
C GLY A 99 -1.73 -12.20 3.89
N LEU A 100 -0.72 -12.25 4.74
CA LEU A 100 -0.56 -13.34 5.69
C LEU A 100 -1.47 -13.07 6.90
N ALA A 101 -2.26 -14.07 7.30
CA ALA A 101 -3.03 -13.98 8.54
C ALA A 101 -2.08 -13.93 9.73
N ILE A 102 -2.35 -13.04 10.69
CA ILE A 102 -1.48 -12.88 11.88
C ILE A 102 -1.33 -14.21 12.63
N ALA A 103 -2.40 -14.99 12.73
CA ALA A 103 -2.37 -16.30 13.40
C ALA A 103 -1.52 -17.33 12.67
N GLY A 104 -1.26 -17.14 11.38
CA GLY A 104 -0.42 -18.04 10.58
C GLY A 104 1.03 -17.61 10.48
N LEU A 105 1.39 -16.47 11.08
CA LEU A 105 2.76 -15.97 11.07
C LEU A 105 3.51 -16.47 12.30
N ASP A 106 4.74 -16.93 12.09
CA ASP A 106 5.63 -17.14 13.22
C ASP A 106 6.25 -15.81 13.66
N GLU A 107 6.86 -15.81 14.83
CA GLU A 107 7.43 -14.61 15.42
C GLU A 107 8.48 -13.94 14.52
N ALA A 108 9.24 -14.72 13.77
CA ALA A 108 10.30 -14.21 12.90
C ALA A 108 9.76 -13.38 11.72
N HIS A 109 8.53 -13.57 11.33
CA HIS A 109 7.90 -12.84 10.24
C HIS A 109 7.13 -11.60 10.71
N MET A 110 7.01 -11.37 12.00
CA MET A 110 6.31 -10.21 12.56
C MET A 110 7.21 -8.98 12.52
N LEU A 111 6.66 -7.83 12.14
CA LEU A 111 7.43 -6.58 12.04
C LEU A 111 8.10 -6.20 13.36
N GLN A 112 7.43 -6.40 14.48
CA GLN A 112 7.97 -6.06 15.80
C GLN A 112 9.20 -6.88 16.18
N THR A 113 9.43 -8.03 15.57
CA THR A 113 10.61 -8.86 15.82
C THR A 113 11.73 -8.62 14.82
N ARG A 114 11.51 -7.76 13.83
CA ARG A 114 12.48 -7.42 12.78
C ARG A 114 13.34 -6.20 13.10
N GLY A 115 13.23 -5.67 14.30
CA GLY A 115 14.02 -4.51 14.71
C GLY A 115 13.46 -3.16 14.22
N TRP A 116 12.23 -3.14 13.89
CA TRP A 116 11.54 -1.89 13.51
C TRP A 116 11.17 -1.10 14.76
#